data_4ae8df67ca9e80db285908768f42e869
#
_entry.id   4ae8df67ca9e80db285908768f42e869
#
_cell.length_a   1.000
_cell.length_b   1.000
_cell.length_c   1.000
_cell.angle_alpha   90.00
_cell.angle_beta   90.00
_cell.angle_gamma   90.00
#
_symmetry.space_group_name_H-M   'P 1'
#
loop_
_entity.id
_entity.type
_entity.pdbx_description
1 polymer ?
#
loop_
_entity_poly.entity_id
_entity_poly.type
_entity_poly.pdbx_seq_one_letter_code
_entity_poly.pdbx_strand_id
1 'polypeptide(L)'
;LTDLIRMLNSPHAAIPKRYTSSGLDQPFFAADGRIFLHYANIRLESLFLPIVETTSGRAYGHAASIQAFGLSNDLPLAPEAVFVLPTDDVEFVYLDRLVRTLHALNYLTNPTRGNLLLKVHPRHVQTVSADHGLAFEEILRPCGLIPEQITLEIDTSPIEDTLHLIKAVDNYRSRGYSIAISHFGRNKLDFTLLRDLHPDIVKLDPLLLSSSRPLKRIIANLHDLPSRVMIEGIHTSAMRKGAVAGQIDLLQAYAPLLRLVDTPPPRTANHWTAIKSAA
;
A
#
# COMPACT_ATOMS: atom_id res chain seq x y z
N LEU A 1 -13.39 16.11 8.72
CA LEU A 1 -12.54 15.02 9.20
C LEU A 1 -13.00 14.53 10.58
N THR A 2 -13.21 15.41 11.55
CA THR A 2 -13.66 15.06 12.93
C THR A 2 -14.96 14.24 12.93
N ASP A 3 -15.94 14.62 12.13
CA ASP A 3 -17.22 13.90 12.04
C ASP A 3 -17.07 12.53 11.39
N LEU A 4 -16.17 12.41 10.41
CA LEU A 4 -15.84 11.13 9.78
C LEU A 4 -15.15 10.17 10.76
N ILE A 5 -14.19 10.67 11.55
CA ILE A 5 -13.55 9.90 12.63
C ILE A 5 -14.57 9.46 13.67
N ARG A 6 -15.48 10.36 14.07
CA ARG A 6 -16.56 10.02 15.01
C ARG A 6 -17.46 8.92 14.47
N MET A 7 -17.81 8.98 13.18
CA MET A 7 -18.60 7.95 12.51
C MET A 7 -17.85 6.59 12.47
N LEU A 8 -16.56 6.59 12.10
CA LEU A 8 -15.75 5.37 12.03
C LEU A 8 -15.43 4.77 13.41
N ASN A 9 -15.37 5.60 14.44
CA ASN A 9 -15.25 5.16 15.84
C ASN A 9 -16.62 4.82 16.49
N SER A 10 -17.73 4.91 15.74
CA SER A 10 -19.04 4.57 16.27
C SER A 10 -19.21 3.06 16.43
N PRO A 11 -19.86 2.56 17.49
CA PRO A 11 -20.11 1.14 17.73
C PRO A 11 -20.90 0.42 16.61
N HIS A 12 -21.49 1.18 15.68
CA HIS A 12 -22.24 0.64 14.55
C HIS A 12 -21.36 0.32 13.32
N ALA A 13 -20.13 0.78 13.29
CA ALA A 13 -19.18 0.41 12.24
C ALA A 13 -18.68 -1.01 12.52
N ALA A 14 -19.40 -2.04 12.05
CA ALA A 14 -19.05 -3.45 11.85
C ALA A 14 -17.92 -4.09 12.73
N ILE A 15 -17.68 -3.56 13.94
CA ILE A 15 -16.72 -4.12 14.89
C ILE A 15 -17.42 -5.28 15.61
N PRO A 16 -16.94 -6.51 15.51
CA PRO A 16 -17.46 -7.56 16.36
C PRO A 16 -17.30 -7.19 17.83
N LYS A 17 -18.39 -7.14 18.59
CA LYS A 17 -18.43 -6.72 20.02
C LYS A 17 -17.40 -7.42 20.92
N ARG A 18 -16.89 -8.59 20.51
CA ARG A 18 -15.87 -9.35 21.23
C ARG A 18 -14.47 -8.70 21.26
N TYR A 19 -14.22 -7.66 20.44
CA TYR A 19 -12.92 -6.96 20.38
C TYR A 19 -12.92 -5.63 21.14
N THR A 20 -14.01 -5.28 21.80
CA THR A 20 -14.13 -4.06 22.60
C THR A 20 -13.20 -4.03 23.81
N SER A 21 -12.78 -5.20 24.30
CA SER A 21 -11.83 -5.31 25.43
C SER A 21 -10.37 -5.00 25.07
N SER A 22 -10.03 -4.94 23.78
CA SER A 22 -8.65 -4.67 23.30
C SER A 22 -8.38 -3.18 22.98
N GLY A 23 -9.29 -2.27 23.35
CA GLY A 23 -9.15 -0.82 23.06
C GLY A 23 -9.48 -0.44 21.61
N LEU A 24 -10.13 -1.35 20.85
CA LEU A 24 -10.53 -1.13 19.47
C LEU A 24 -11.86 -0.38 19.32
N ASP A 25 -12.46 0.07 20.42
CA ASP A 25 -13.75 0.79 20.38
C ASP A 25 -13.65 2.13 19.68
N GLN A 26 -12.48 2.77 19.72
CA GLN A 26 -12.19 4.03 19.08
C GLN A 26 -10.75 4.01 18.53
N PRO A 27 -10.49 3.27 17.44
CA PRO A 27 -9.12 3.05 16.99
C PRO A 27 -8.47 4.30 16.36
N PHE A 28 -9.25 5.28 15.88
CA PHE A 28 -8.74 6.46 15.19
C PHE A 28 -8.69 7.68 16.09
N PHE A 29 -7.55 8.37 16.08
CA PHE A 29 -7.29 9.61 16.80
C PHE A 29 -6.80 10.68 15.84
N ALA A 30 -7.23 11.92 16.04
CA ALA A 30 -6.74 13.06 15.26
C ALA A 30 -5.89 13.97 16.14
N ALA A 31 -4.69 14.30 15.67
CA ALA A 31 -3.83 15.32 16.25
C ALA A 31 -3.04 16.02 15.15
N ASP A 32 -2.84 17.33 15.26
CA ASP A 32 -2.05 18.16 14.34
C ASP A 32 -2.39 17.98 12.85
N GLY A 33 -3.69 17.80 12.54
CA GLY A 33 -4.18 17.60 11.18
C GLY A 33 -3.88 16.22 10.58
N ARG A 34 -3.38 15.27 11.39
CA ARG A 34 -3.14 13.87 11.01
C ARG A 34 -4.06 12.94 11.77
N ILE A 35 -4.23 11.75 11.20
CA ILE A 35 -4.97 10.67 11.83
C ILE A 35 -3.99 9.56 12.18
N PHE A 36 -4.14 9.04 13.38
CA PHE A 36 -3.38 7.94 13.93
C PHE A 36 -4.32 6.77 14.20
N LEU A 37 -3.79 5.57 14.11
CA LEU A 37 -4.49 4.35 14.51
C LEU A 37 -3.79 3.77 15.75
N HIS A 38 -4.53 3.57 16.83
CA HIS A 38 -4.03 2.84 18.00
C HIS A 38 -4.53 1.39 17.96
N TYR A 39 -3.60 0.46 18.03
CA TYR A 39 -3.89 -0.97 18.13
C TYR A 39 -2.98 -1.57 19.21
N ALA A 40 -3.59 -2.15 20.24
CA ALA A 40 -2.86 -2.55 21.46
C ALA A 40 -2.00 -1.38 21.99
N ASN A 41 -0.73 -1.60 22.27
CA ASN A 41 0.23 -0.58 22.70
C ASN A 41 1.04 0.04 21.56
N ILE A 42 0.49 0.05 20.35
CA ILE A 42 1.17 0.55 19.15
C ILE A 42 0.37 1.68 18.52
N ARG A 43 1.05 2.78 18.20
CA ARG A 43 0.56 3.85 17.35
C ARG A 43 1.01 3.60 15.92
N LEU A 44 0.06 3.60 15.00
CA LEU A 44 0.31 3.47 13.57
C LEU A 44 0.09 4.80 12.86
N GLU A 45 0.97 5.12 11.92
CA GLU A 45 0.95 6.32 11.11
C GLU A 45 1.05 5.98 9.62
N SER A 46 0.55 6.87 8.78
CA SER A 46 0.68 6.75 7.32
C SER A 46 1.94 7.43 6.81
N LEU A 47 2.69 6.73 5.98
CA LEU A 47 3.75 7.28 5.15
C LEU A 47 3.35 7.12 3.68
N PHE A 48 3.42 8.21 2.91
CA PHE A 48 3.13 8.20 1.48
C PHE A 48 4.41 8.33 0.68
N LEU A 49 4.71 7.32 -0.12
CA LEU A 49 5.86 7.27 -1.01
C LEU A 49 5.39 7.62 -2.42
N PRO A 50 5.93 8.68 -3.04
CA PRO A 50 5.48 9.10 -4.34
C PRO A 50 5.81 8.06 -5.41
N ILE A 51 4.87 7.90 -6.34
CA ILE A 51 5.02 7.12 -7.57
C ILE A 51 5.03 8.09 -8.74
N VAL A 52 6.05 8.00 -9.57
CA VAL A 52 6.20 8.87 -10.75
C VAL A 52 6.38 8.06 -12.03
N GLU A 53 5.99 8.63 -13.15
CA GLU A 53 6.32 8.12 -14.47
C GLU A 53 7.83 8.24 -14.70
N THR A 54 8.45 7.16 -15.16
CA THR A 54 9.91 7.06 -15.28
C THR A 54 10.47 8.06 -16.28
N THR A 55 9.80 8.25 -17.41
CA THR A 55 10.25 9.10 -18.52
C THR A 55 9.95 10.57 -18.29
N SER A 56 8.70 10.89 -17.92
CA SER A 56 8.23 12.28 -17.78
C SER A 56 8.51 12.86 -16.39
N GLY A 57 8.68 12.02 -15.35
CA GLY A 57 8.74 12.42 -13.96
C GLY A 57 7.42 12.91 -13.38
N ARG A 58 6.32 12.86 -14.14
CA ARG A 58 4.99 13.26 -13.66
C ARG A 58 4.53 12.38 -12.53
N ALA A 59 3.86 12.97 -11.56
CA ALA A 59 3.24 12.23 -10.48
C ALA A 59 2.13 11.32 -11.03
N TYR A 60 2.22 10.02 -10.70
CA TYR A 60 1.17 9.03 -10.92
C TYR A 60 0.28 8.92 -9.69
N GLY A 61 0.86 8.92 -8.51
CA GLY A 61 0.16 8.77 -7.25
C GLY A 61 1.12 8.50 -6.08
N HIS A 62 0.63 7.81 -5.06
CA HIS A 62 1.41 7.48 -3.87
C HIS A 62 1.16 6.05 -3.43
N ALA A 63 2.22 5.35 -3.03
CA ALA A 63 2.11 4.11 -2.27
C ALA A 63 2.03 4.43 -0.78
N ALA A 64 1.03 3.90 -0.11
CA ALA A 64 0.92 4.01 1.33
C ALA A 64 1.71 2.91 2.04
N SER A 65 2.37 3.28 3.11
CA SER A 65 3.07 2.39 4.03
C SER A 65 2.76 2.78 5.46
N ILE A 66 2.78 1.82 6.39
CA ILE A 66 2.64 2.12 7.80
C ILE A 66 4.01 2.40 8.44
N GLN A 67 3.99 3.26 9.44
CA GLN A 67 5.03 3.40 10.45
C GLN A 67 4.43 3.02 11.78
N ALA A 68 5.18 2.31 12.61
CA ALA A 68 4.72 1.83 13.91
C ALA A 68 5.62 2.37 15.02
N PHE A 69 5.00 2.79 16.10
CA PHE A 69 5.69 3.33 17.29
C PHE A 69 5.06 2.78 18.57
N GLY A 70 5.89 2.52 19.57
CA GLY A 70 5.39 2.16 20.89
C GLY A 70 4.61 3.32 21.50
N LEU A 71 3.38 3.07 21.96
CA LEU A 71 2.50 4.11 22.47
C LEU A 71 3.03 4.79 23.74
N SER A 72 3.78 4.04 24.57
CA SER A 72 4.29 4.53 25.87
C SER A 72 5.67 5.21 25.78
N ASN A 73 6.48 4.88 24.78
CA ASN A 73 7.88 5.30 24.70
C ASN A 73 8.27 5.96 23.37
N ASP A 74 7.35 6.01 22.42
CA ASP A 74 7.51 6.60 21.08
C ASP A 74 8.68 5.99 20.26
N LEU A 75 9.14 4.80 20.64
CA LEU A 75 10.20 4.11 19.90
C LEU A 75 9.65 3.49 18.62
N PRO A 76 10.40 3.58 17.49
CA PRO A 76 10.00 2.96 16.24
C PRO A 76 10.02 1.44 16.37
N LEU A 77 9.00 0.81 15.78
CA LEU A 77 8.85 -0.64 15.70
C LEU A 77 8.85 -1.07 14.22
N ALA A 78 9.21 -2.32 13.98
CA ALA A 78 9.04 -2.91 12.65
C ALA A 78 7.54 -2.93 12.30
N PRO A 79 7.13 -2.37 11.16
CA PRO A 79 5.70 -2.30 10.79
C PRO A 79 5.02 -3.66 10.77
N GLU A 80 5.76 -4.71 10.43
CA GLU A 80 5.26 -6.09 10.35
C GLU A 80 4.87 -6.64 11.73
N ALA A 81 5.44 -6.12 12.80
CA ALA A 81 5.17 -6.58 14.17
C ALA A 81 3.70 -6.40 14.56
N VAL A 82 2.99 -5.41 13.98
CA VAL A 82 1.57 -5.21 14.28
C VAL A 82 0.70 -6.35 13.74
N PHE A 83 1.09 -6.97 12.63
CA PHE A 83 0.31 -8.04 11.98
C PHE A 83 0.47 -9.42 12.62
N VAL A 84 1.35 -9.56 13.62
CA VAL A 84 1.46 -10.80 14.43
C VAL A 84 0.63 -10.76 15.71
N LEU A 85 0.05 -9.60 16.06
CA LEU A 85 -0.74 -9.41 17.28
C LEU A 85 -2.16 -10.01 17.21
N PRO A 86 -2.87 -9.96 16.05
CA PRO A 86 -4.22 -10.54 15.98
C PRO A 86 -4.25 -12.02 16.38
N THR A 87 -5.21 -12.37 17.22
CA THR A 87 -5.36 -13.70 17.79
C THR A 87 -6.09 -14.67 16.88
N ASP A 88 -6.89 -14.14 15.95
CA ASP A 88 -7.61 -14.94 14.95
C ASP A 88 -7.69 -14.22 13.60
N ASP A 89 -8.25 -14.89 12.59
CA ASP A 89 -8.37 -14.36 11.23
C ASP A 89 -9.36 -13.20 11.12
N VAL A 90 -10.39 -13.16 11.96
CA VAL A 90 -11.38 -12.09 11.94
C VAL A 90 -10.76 -10.79 12.45
N GLU A 91 -10.00 -10.88 13.53
CA GLU A 91 -9.24 -9.75 14.08
C GLU A 91 -8.17 -9.29 13.08
N PHE A 92 -7.50 -10.23 12.42
CA PHE A 92 -6.51 -9.92 11.39
C PHE A 92 -7.11 -9.15 10.22
N VAL A 93 -8.20 -9.64 9.65
CA VAL A 93 -8.92 -8.99 8.54
C VAL A 93 -9.39 -7.59 8.96
N TYR A 94 -9.85 -7.46 10.20
CA TYR A 94 -10.27 -6.18 10.75
C TYR A 94 -9.11 -5.19 10.85
N LEU A 95 -7.97 -5.61 11.41
CA LEU A 95 -6.75 -4.76 11.49
C LEU A 95 -6.27 -4.32 10.10
N ASP A 96 -6.21 -5.22 9.14
CA ASP A 96 -5.80 -4.90 7.76
C ASP A 96 -6.75 -3.86 7.10
N ARG A 97 -8.05 -3.93 7.39
CA ARG A 97 -9.02 -2.91 6.97
C ARG A 97 -8.79 -1.57 7.67
N LEU A 98 -8.53 -1.58 8.99
CA LEU A 98 -8.23 -0.36 9.74
C LEU A 98 -6.98 0.35 9.21
N VAL A 99 -5.93 -0.40 8.87
CA VAL A 99 -4.69 0.15 8.29
C VAL A 99 -4.99 0.83 6.94
N ARG A 100 -5.74 0.18 6.06
CA ARG A 100 -6.13 0.81 4.79
C ARG A 100 -7.03 2.03 4.98
N THR A 101 -7.92 1.99 5.97
CA THR A 101 -8.75 3.14 6.35
C THR A 101 -7.91 4.29 6.86
N LEU A 102 -6.91 4.03 7.72
CA LEU A 102 -5.96 5.03 8.18
C LEU A 102 -5.28 5.74 7.00
N HIS A 103 -4.82 4.97 6.02
CA HIS A 103 -4.19 5.52 4.83
C HIS A 103 -5.17 6.37 4.01
N ALA A 104 -6.37 5.87 3.77
CA ALA A 104 -7.40 6.61 3.03
C ALA A 104 -7.74 7.94 3.70
N LEU A 105 -7.94 7.96 5.02
CA LEU A 105 -8.23 9.17 5.80
C LEU A 105 -7.11 10.20 5.72
N ASN A 106 -5.85 9.77 5.89
CA ASN A 106 -4.70 10.66 5.79
C ASN A 106 -4.45 11.13 4.35
N TYR A 107 -4.85 10.36 3.34
CA TYR A 107 -4.72 10.75 1.94
C TYR A 107 -5.66 11.90 1.58
N LEU A 108 -6.82 12.02 2.23
CA LEU A 108 -7.76 13.15 2.02
C LEU A 108 -7.14 14.50 2.37
N THR A 109 -6.21 14.53 3.31
CA THR A 109 -5.49 15.74 3.72
C THR A 109 -4.24 16.00 2.89
N ASN A 110 -3.87 15.06 2.01
CA ASN A 110 -2.72 15.21 1.14
C ASN A 110 -3.06 16.14 -0.05
N PRO A 111 -2.31 17.22 -0.27
CA PRO A 111 -2.57 18.15 -1.38
C PRO A 111 -2.27 17.55 -2.75
N THR A 112 -1.53 16.47 -2.82
CA THR A 112 -1.20 15.80 -4.08
C THR A 112 -2.29 14.83 -4.48
N ARG A 113 -2.87 15.07 -5.65
CA ARG A 113 -3.88 14.20 -6.26
C ARG A 113 -3.19 13.10 -7.07
N GLY A 114 -3.87 11.98 -7.26
CA GLY A 114 -3.41 10.86 -8.05
C GLY A 114 -3.96 9.55 -7.53
N ASN A 115 -3.43 8.44 -8.00
CA ASN A 115 -3.82 7.12 -7.54
C ASN A 115 -3.21 6.82 -6.16
N LEU A 116 -4.00 6.20 -5.28
CA LEU A 116 -3.54 5.73 -3.97
C LEU A 116 -3.34 4.21 -4.02
N LEU A 117 -2.09 3.78 -3.92
CA LEU A 117 -1.73 2.36 -3.87
C LEU A 117 -1.72 1.89 -2.43
N LEU A 118 -2.54 0.89 -2.13
CA LEU A 118 -2.77 0.32 -0.80
C LEU A 118 -2.45 -1.17 -0.80
N LYS A 119 -1.63 -1.61 0.15
CA LYS A 119 -1.35 -3.04 0.34
C LYS A 119 -2.56 -3.76 0.92
N VAL A 120 -2.85 -4.93 0.38
CA VAL A 120 -3.76 -5.92 0.95
C VAL A 120 -2.91 -7.10 1.39
N HIS A 121 -2.96 -7.41 2.67
CA HIS A 121 -2.16 -8.51 3.20
C HIS A 121 -2.62 -9.86 2.61
N PRO A 122 -1.71 -10.77 2.20
CA PRO A 122 -2.08 -12.07 1.61
C PRO A 122 -3.03 -12.90 2.49
N ARG A 123 -2.82 -12.89 3.82
CA ARG A 123 -3.72 -13.56 4.77
C ARG A 123 -5.16 -13.01 4.70
N HIS A 124 -5.34 -11.70 4.46
CA HIS A 124 -6.66 -11.12 4.24
C HIS A 124 -7.32 -11.70 2.98
N VAL A 125 -6.56 -11.79 1.87
CA VAL A 125 -7.08 -12.37 0.61
C VAL A 125 -7.50 -13.82 0.81
N GLN A 126 -6.69 -14.61 1.52
CA GLN A 126 -6.97 -16.03 1.77
C GLN A 126 -8.15 -16.27 2.72
N THR A 127 -8.33 -15.38 3.71
CA THR A 127 -9.34 -15.56 4.78
C THR A 127 -10.73 -15.08 4.35
N VAL A 128 -10.84 -14.02 3.57
CA VAL A 128 -12.12 -13.50 3.10
C VAL A 128 -12.66 -14.40 1.99
N SER A 129 -13.83 -15.01 2.21
CA SER A 129 -14.40 -16.00 1.28
C SER A 129 -15.13 -15.39 0.09
N ALA A 130 -15.70 -14.19 0.24
CA ALA A 130 -16.51 -13.53 -0.78
C ALA A 130 -16.54 -12.01 -0.58
N ASP A 131 -17.06 -11.28 -1.58
CA ASP A 131 -17.27 -9.83 -1.53
C ASP A 131 -16.02 -9.02 -1.17
N HIS A 132 -14.87 -9.46 -1.70
CA HIS A 132 -13.61 -8.73 -1.52
C HIS A 132 -13.78 -7.27 -1.97
N GLY A 133 -13.35 -6.35 -1.11
CA GLY A 133 -13.42 -4.90 -1.37
C GLY A 133 -14.71 -4.22 -0.89
N LEU A 134 -15.84 -4.94 -0.71
CA LEU A 134 -17.12 -4.33 -0.32
C LEU A 134 -17.02 -3.52 0.98
N ALA A 135 -16.54 -4.15 2.05
CA ALA A 135 -16.44 -3.48 3.35
C ALA A 135 -15.49 -2.25 3.32
N PHE A 136 -14.49 -2.24 2.44
CA PHE A 136 -13.61 -1.10 2.28
C PHE A 136 -14.25 -0.01 1.41
N GLU A 137 -14.99 -0.38 0.38
CA GLU A 137 -15.78 0.57 -0.44
C GLU A 137 -16.79 1.34 0.42
N GLU A 138 -17.48 0.66 1.36
CA GLU A 138 -18.39 1.29 2.30
C GLU A 138 -17.71 2.34 3.18
N ILE A 139 -16.43 2.15 3.51
CA ILE A 139 -15.61 3.12 4.24
C ILE A 139 -15.15 4.28 3.34
N LEU A 140 -14.75 3.98 2.09
CA LEU A 140 -14.27 4.99 1.14
C LEU A 140 -15.35 5.99 0.76
N ARG A 141 -16.59 5.53 0.56
CA ARG A 141 -17.72 6.35 0.11
C ARG A 141 -17.96 7.59 1.00
N PRO A 142 -18.07 7.48 2.33
CA PRO A 142 -18.17 8.65 3.21
C PRO A 142 -16.93 9.54 3.18
N CYS A 143 -15.76 8.98 2.83
CA CYS A 143 -14.53 9.74 2.68
C CYS A 143 -14.47 10.55 1.39
N GLY A 144 -15.42 10.37 0.46
CA GLY A 144 -15.39 10.99 -0.86
C GLY A 144 -14.31 10.40 -1.79
N LEU A 145 -13.81 9.22 -1.48
CA LEU A 145 -12.95 8.41 -2.33
C LEU A 145 -13.77 7.36 -3.06
N ILE A 146 -13.38 7.06 -4.29
CA ILE A 146 -14.00 6.02 -5.10
C ILE A 146 -12.97 4.93 -5.43
N PRO A 147 -13.40 3.68 -5.65
CA PRO A 147 -12.50 2.57 -5.95
C PRO A 147 -11.56 2.82 -7.13
N GLU A 148 -11.97 3.57 -8.14
CA GLU A 148 -11.18 3.91 -9.33
C GLU A 148 -9.94 4.76 -9.03
N GLN A 149 -9.90 5.41 -7.86
CA GLN A 149 -8.76 6.17 -7.38
C GLN A 149 -7.76 5.31 -6.58
N ILE A 150 -8.09 4.03 -6.36
CA ILE A 150 -7.35 3.11 -5.51
C ILE A 150 -6.78 1.97 -6.34
N THR A 151 -5.49 1.71 -6.16
CA THR A 151 -4.84 0.47 -6.62
C THR A 151 -4.58 -0.42 -5.41
N LEU A 152 -5.07 -1.66 -5.45
CA LEU A 152 -4.79 -2.65 -4.40
C LEU A 152 -3.55 -3.45 -4.78
N GLU A 153 -2.52 -3.39 -3.92
CA GLU A 153 -1.26 -4.13 -4.09
C GLU A 153 -1.34 -5.46 -3.34
N ILE A 154 -1.14 -6.55 -4.07
CA ILE A 154 -1.22 -7.92 -3.53
C ILE A 154 0.13 -8.62 -3.78
N ASP A 155 0.74 -9.16 -2.71
CA ASP A 155 1.82 -10.13 -2.83
C ASP A 155 1.22 -11.52 -3.02
N THR A 156 1.40 -12.07 -4.19
CA THR A 156 0.85 -13.39 -4.54
C THR A 156 1.74 -14.55 -4.09
N SER A 157 2.99 -14.28 -3.67
CA SER A 157 3.98 -15.31 -3.35
C SER A 157 3.54 -16.28 -2.24
N PRO A 158 2.85 -15.85 -1.17
CA PRO A 158 2.40 -16.75 -0.11
C PRO A 158 1.00 -17.31 -0.33
N ILE A 159 0.34 -17.02 -1.47
CA ILE A 159 -1.02 -17.49 -1.74
C ILE A 159 -0.96 -18.76 -2.58
N GLU A 160 -1.39 -19.88 -2.02
CA GLU A 160 -1.38 -21.19 -2.67
C GLU A 160 -2.65 -21.45 -3.49
N ASP A 161 -3.82 -21.02 -3.00
CA ASP A 161 -5.09 -21.17 -3.71
C ASP A 161 -5.24 -20.10 -4.80
N THR A 162 -4.73 -20.44 -6.00
CA THR A 162 -4.78 -19.57 -7.17
C THR A 162 -6.21 -19.28 -7.63
N LEU A 163 -7.13 -20.25 -7.52
CA LEU A 163 -8.53 -20.03 -7.92
C LEU A 163 -9.23 -19.04 -7.00
N HIS A 164 -8.97 -19.14 -5.70
CA HIS A 164 -9.48 -18.18 -4.73
C HIS A 164 -8.91 -16.77 -4.98
N LEU A 165 -7.59 -16.68 -5.27
CA LEU A 165 -6.93 -15.42 -5.61
C LEU A 165 -7.55 -14.77 -6.85
N ILE A 166 -7.79 -15.52 -7.93
CA ILE A 166 -8.41 -15.01 -9.16
C ILE A 166 -9.81 -14.46 -8.82
N LYS A 167 -10.63 -15.20 -8.10
CA LYS A 167 -11.96 -14.73 -7.68
C LYS A 167 -11.89 -13.47 -6.81
N ALA A 168 -10.92 -13.38 -5.91
CA ALA A 168 -10.71 -12.19 -5.10
C ALA A 168 -10.37 -10.97 -5.96
N VAL A 169 -9.46 -11.13 -6.92
CA VAL A 169 -9.07 -10.08 -7.86
C VAL A 169 -10.25 -9.65 -8.74
N ASP A 170 -11.05 -10.59 -9.25
CA ASP A 170 -12.26 -10.28 -10.03
C ASP A 170 -13.28 -9.48 -9.20
N ASN A 171 -13.47 -9.84 -7.92
CA ASN A 171 -14.31 -9.08 -7.01
C ASN A 171 -13.82 -7.64 -6.81
N TYR A 172 -12.52 -7.43 -6.61
CA TYR A 172 -11.95 -6.09 -6.51
C TYR A 172 -12.19 -5.29 -7.80
N ARG A 173 -11.92 -5.88 -8.95
CA ARG A 173 -12.09 -5.24 -10.27
C ARG A 173 -13.55 -4.87 -10.54
N SER A 174 -14.49 -5.77 -10.25
CA SER A 174 -15.93 -5.51 -10.44
C SER A 174 -16.43 -4.30 -9.65
N ARG A 175 -15.69 -3.88 -8.62
CA ARG A 175 -15.95 -2.69 -7.81
C ARG A 175 -15.19 -1.45 -8.28
N GLY A 176 -14.36 -1.54 -9.32
CA GLY A 176 -13.60 -0.42 -9.87
C GLY A 176 -12.17 -0.28 -9.35
N TYR A 177 -11.68 -1.16 -8.45
CA TYR A 177 -10.29 -1.11 -8.02
C TYR A 177 -9.33 -1.52 -9.13
N SER A 178 -8.22 -0.81 -9.26
CA SER A 178 -7.04 -1.28 -10.00
C SER A 178 -6.24 -2.27 -9.15
N ILE A 179 -5.52 -3.17 -9.81
CA ILE A 179 -4.75 -4.24 -9.16
C ILE A 179 -3.26 -4.10 -9.49
N ALA A 180 -2.41 -4.14 -8.45
CA ALA A 180 -0.97 -4.26 -8.56
C ALA A 180 -0.52 -5.59 -7.96
N ILE A 181 0.31 -6.33 -8.69
CA ILE A 181 0.96 -7.54 -8.17
C ILE A 181 2.38 -7.18 -7.78
N SER A 182 2.74 -7.39 -6.50
CA SER A 182 4.05 -7.02 -5.98
C SER A 182 5.04 -8.19 -5.91
N HIS A 183 6.30 -7.83 -5.72
CA HIS A 183 7.43 -8.76 -5.60
C HIS A 183 7.60 -9.72 -6.78
N PHE A 184 7.14 -9.34 -7.98
CA PHE A 184 7.29 -10.19 -9.15
C PHE A 184 8.77 -10.46 -9.45
N GLY A 185 9.10 -11.74 -9.56
CA GLY A 185 10.46 -12.19 -9.82
C GLY A 185 11.32 -12.45 -8.57
N ARG A 186 10.81 -12.26 -7.35
CA ARG A 186 11.50 -12.64 -6.12
C ARG A 186 11.83 -14.13 -6.09
N ASN A 187 10.84 -14.97 -6.26
CA ASN A 187 10.98 -16.43 -6.25
C ASN A 187 10.93 -17.00 -7.66
N LYS A 188 9.85 -16.78 -8.38
CA LYS A 188 9.59 -17.27 -9.73
C LYS A 188 9.05 -16.16 -10.63
N LEU A 189 9.15 -16.38 -11.94
CA LEU A 189 8.53 -15.54 -12.96
C LEU A 189 7.26 -16.24 -13.46
N ASP A 190 6.14 -15.99 -12.77
CA ASP A 190 4.86 -16.63 -13.10
C ASP A 190 4.02 -15.79 -14.06
N PHE A 191 4.38 -15.80 -15.33
CA PHE A 191 3.63 -15.10 -16.38
C PHE A 191 2.24 -15.69 -16.63
N THR A 192 2.03 -16.97 -16.31
CA THR A 192 0.70 -17.60 -16.44
C THR A 192 -0.26 -16.99 -15.44
N LEU A 193 0.15 -16.93 -14.18
CA LEU A 193 -0.64 -16.28 -13.15
C LEU A 193 -0.94 -14.80 -13.48
N LEU A 194 0.03 -14.05 -14.00
CA LEU A 194 -0.22 -12.66 -14.42
C LEU A 194 -1.26 -12.56 -15.54
N ARG A 195 -1.26 -13.50 -16.50
CA ARG A 195 -2.30 -13.53 -17.55
C ARG A 195 -3.68 -13.78 -16.98
N ASP A 196 -3.79 -14.67 -16.00
CA ASP A 196 -5.08 -14.98 -15.36
C ASP A 196 -5.57 -13.83 -14.49
N LEU A 197 -4.64 -13.12 -13.82
CA LEU A 197 -4.97 -11.99 -12.93
C LEU A 197 -5.18 -10.66 -13.67
N HIS A 198 -4.64 -10.49 -14.89
CA HIS A 198 -4.69 -9.24 -15.67
C HIS A 198 -4.36 -7.98 -14.85
N PRO A 199 -3.23 -7.88 -14.12
CA PRO A 199 -2.97 -6.73 -13.25
C PRO A 199 -2.76 -5.44 -14.05
N ASP A 200 -3.16 -4.30 -13.47
CA ASP A 200 -2.90 -2.97 -14.04
C ASP A 200 -1.43 -2.56 -13.84
N ILE A 201 -0.82 -3.06 -12.77
CA ILE A 201 0.59 -2.80 -12.44
C ILE A 201 1.28 -4.11 -12.04
N VAL A 202 2.45 -4.38 -12.61
CA VAL A 202 3.37 -5.42 -12.12
C VAL A 202 4.57 -4.75 -11.47
N LYS A 203 4.68 -4.92 -10.15
CA LYS A 203 5.75 -4.34 -9.34
C LYS A 203 6.88 -5.34 -9.21
N LEU A 204 8.01 -5.03 -9.84
CA LEU A 204 9.20 -5.88 -9.84
C LEU A 204 9.86 -5.92 -8.46
N ASP A 205 10.37 -7.09 -8.09
CA ASP A 205 11.24 -7.19 -6.93
C ASP A 205 12.59 -6.49 -7.23
N PRO A 206 13.09 -5.61 -6.32
CA PRO A 206 14.34 -4.89 -6.53
C PRO A 206 15.56 -5.79 -6.78
N LEU A 207 15.54 -7.04 -6.29
CA LEU A 207 16.61 -8.01 -6.51
C LEU A 207 16.83 -8.34 -8.01
N LEU A 208 15.82 -8.11 -8.85
CA LEU A 208 15.96 -8.29 -10.30
C LEU A 208 16.97 -7.32 -10.92
N LEU A 209 17.17 -6.13 -10.34
CA LEU A 209 18.15 -5.15 -10.83
C LEU A 209 19.60 -5.62 -10.68
N SER A 210 19.87 -6.46 -9.66
CA SER A 210 21.20 -7.00 -9.38
C SER A 210 21.36 -8.46 -9.77
N SER A 211 20.30 -9.07 -10.32
CA SER A 211 20.32 -10.48 -10.71
C SER A 211 20.97 -10.67 -12.08
N SER A 212 21.48 -11.89 -12.34
CA SER A 212 21.96 -12.30 -13.67
C SER A 212 20.84 -12.54 -14.69
N ARG A 213 19.58 -12.41 -14.29
CA ARG A 213 18.40 -12.60 -15.15
C ARG A 213 18.33 -11.51 -16.20
N PRO A 214 17.91 -11.81 -17.42
CA PRO A 214 17.81 -10.83 -18.51
C PRO A 214 16.63 -9.88 -18.30
N LEU A 215 16.83 -8.85 -17.47
CA LEU A 215 15.80 -7.90 -17.05
C LEU A 215 15.03 -7.31 -18.25
N LYS A 216 15.72 -6.91 -19.32
CA LYS A 216 15.09 -6.37 -20.53
C LYS A 216 14.08 -7.34 -21.16
N ARG A 217 14.39 -8.64 -21.18
CA ARG A 217 13.48 -9.67 -21.71
C ARG A 217 12.27 -9.88 -20.78
N ILE A 218 12.50 -9.82 -19.47
CA ILE A 218 11.40 -9.91 -18.50
C ILE A 218 10.44 -8.74 -18.71
N ILE A 219 10.96 -7.50 -18.81
CA ILE A 219 10.15 -6.30 -19.01
C ILE A 219 9.42 -6.35 -20.37
N ALA A 220 10.08 -6.76 -21.44
CA ALA A 220 9.44 -6.92 -22.75
C ALA A 220 8.25 -7.90 -22.67
N ASN A 221 8.41 -9.05 -22.02
CA ASN A 221 7.31 -10.00 -21.82
C ASN A 221 6.17 -9.45 -20.95
N LEU A 222 6.49 -8.53 -20.03
CA LEU A 222 5.46 -7.85 -19.22
C LEU A 222 4.69 -6.80 -20.03
N HIS A 223 5.37 -6.12 -20.97
CA HIS A 223 4.72 -5.18 -21.88
C HIS A 223 3.85 -5.86 -22.96
N ASP A 224 3.97 -7.19 -23.14
CA ASP A 224 3.00 -7.97 -23.92
C ASP A 224 1.63 -8.10 -23.19
N LEU A 225 1.58 -7.77 -21.90
CA LEU A 225 0.37 -7.67 -21.10
C LEU A 225 -0.10 -6.21 -21.05
N PRO A 226 -1.39 -5.93 -20.85
CA PRO A 226 -1.91 -4.57 -20.66
C PRO A 226 -1.56 -4.00 -19.27
N SER A 227 -0.34 -4.23 -18.81
CA SER A 227 0.14 -3.88 -17.47
C SER A 227 1.26 -2.84 -17.54
N ARG A 228 1.30 -1.93 -16.58
CA ARG A 228 2.47 -1.05 -16.38
C ARG A 228 3.49 -1.74 -15.49
N VAL A 229 4.76 -1.62 -15.83
CA VAL A 229 5.86 -2.17 -15.04
C VAL A 229 6.35 -1.11 -14.04
N MET A 230 6.36 -1.45 -12.77
CA MET A 230 6.79 -0.58 -11.69
C MET A 230 7.98 -1.18 -10.93
N ILE A 231 8.85 -0.33 -10.39
CA ILE A 231 9.89 -0.75 -9.45
C ILE A 231 9.93 0.18 -8.25
N GLU A 232 10.26 -0.39 -7.09
CA GLU A 232 10.45 0.36 -5.84
C GLU A 232 11.93 0.38 -5.42
N GLY A 233 12.22 1.13 -4.36
CA GLY A 233 13.55 1.14 -3.75
C GLY A 233 14.59 1.90 -4.57
N ILE A 234 14.20 2.82 -5.42
CA ILE A 234 15.12 3.66 -6.20
C ILE A 234 15.73 4.73 -5.28
N HIS A 235 17.01 4.55 -4.94
CA HIS A 235 17.74 5.42 -4.00
C HIS A 235 18.84 6.25 -4.66
N THR A 236 19.21 5.95 -5.92
CA THR A 236 20.31 6.62 -6.62
C THR A 236 19.93 7.04 -8.05
N SER A 237 20.62 8.06 -8.55
CA SER A 237 20.49 8.46 -9.96
C SER A 237 20.91 7.34 -10.94
N ALA A 238 21.86 6.49 -10.54
CA ALA A 238 22.28 5.35 -11.36
C ALA A 238 21.15 4.31 -11.51
N MET A 239 20.45 3.98 -10.39
CA MET A 239 19.28 3.07 -10.44
C MET A 239 18.16 3.67 -11.28
N ARG A 240 17.90 4.98 -11.18
CA ARG A 240 16.92 5.66 -12.03
C ARG A 240 17.29 5.57 -13.52
N LYS A 241 18.55 5.84 -13.87
CA LYS A 241 19.03 5.66 -15.26
C LYS A 241 18.86 4.23 -15.74
N GLY A 242 19.16 3.25 -14.88
CA GLY A 242 18.92 1.84 -15.16
C GLY A 242 17.45 1.51 -15.44
N ALA A 243 16.55 2.06 -14.64
CA ALA A 243 15.11 1.89 -14.83
C ALA A 243 14.62 2.50 -16.16
N VAL A 244 15.10 3.69 -16.51
CA VAL A 244 14.81 4.33 -17.81
C VAL A 244 15.32 3.47 -18.96
N ALA A 245 16.59 3.01 -18.88
CA ALA A 245 17.20 2.15 -19.90
C ALA A 245 16.53 0.77 -20.00
N GLY A 246 15.93 0.32 -18.91
CA GLY A 246 15.13 -0.91 -18.81
C GLY A 246 13.70 -0.77 -19.30
N GLN A 247 13.25 0.45 -19.65
CA GLN A 247 11.86 0.73 -20.06
C GLN A 247 10.82 0.45 -18.95
N ILE A 248 11.19 0.67 -17.68
CA ILE A 248 10.26 0.59 -16.56
C ILE A 248 9.35 1.82 -16.60
N ASP A 249 8.04 1.64 -16.43
CA ASP A 249 7.03 2.70 -16.60
C ASP A 249 6.89 3.60 -15.37
N LEU A 250 6.95 3.00 -14.17
CA LEU A 250 6.70 3.67 -12.91
C LEU A 250 7.84 3.46 -11.91
N LEU A 251 8.18 4.50 -11.18
CA LEU A 251 9.15 4.45 -10.09
C LEU A 251 8.48 4.84 -8.78
N GLN A 252 8.65 4.00 -7.76
CA GLN A 252 8.41 4.39 -6.37
C GLN A 252 9.75 4.80 -5.76
N ALA A 253 9.89 6.09 -5.45
CA ALA A 253 11.15 6.66 -5.03
C ALA A 253 11.03 7.38 -3.68
N TYR A 254 12.15 7.50 -2.97
CA TYR A 254 12.24 8.41 -1.83
C TYR A 254 12.24 9.87 -2.32
N ALA A 255 11.51 10.74 -1.62
CA ALA A 255 11.28 12.14 -1.97
C ALA A 255 12.52 12.96 -2.39
N PRO A 256 13.73 12.77 -1.85
CA PRO A 256 14.90 13.54 -2.28
C PRO A 256 15.31 13.34 -3.74
N LEU A 257 14.97 12.21 -4.35
CA LEU A 257 15.31 11.92 -5.76
C LEU A 257 14.31 12.51 -6.76
N LEU A 258 13.16 12.99 -6.27
CA LEU A 258 12.11 13.60 -7.09
C LEU A 258 12.32 15.10 -7.30
N ARG A 259 13.26 15.74 -6.60
CA ARG A 259 13.56 17.18 -6.71
C ARG A 259 14.11 17.63 -8.06
N LEU A 260 14.13 16.76 -9.05
CA LEU A 260 14.52 17.11 -10.43
C LEU A 260 13.34 17.53 -11.32
N VAL A 261 12.13 17.62 -10.77
CA VAL A 261 10.94 18.18 -11.44
C VAL A 261 10.26 19.10 -10.44
N ASP A 262 10.04 20.37 -10.84
CA ASP A 262 9.50 21.48 -10.04
C ASP A 262 8.13 21.19 -9.42
N THR A 263 8.09 20.42 -8.34
CA THR A 263 6.92 20.34 -7.45
C THR A 263 7.39 20.58 -6.01
N PRO A 264 6.77 21.51 -5.27
CA PRO A 264 7.18 21.80 -3.90
C PRO A 264 7.04 20.54 -3.03
N PRO A 265 8.00 20.24 -2.13
CA PRO A 265 7.96 19.07 -1.29
C PRO A 265 6.77 19.15 -0.33
N PRO A 266 6.10 18.03 -0.03
CA PRO A 266 5.14 17.98 1.06
C PRO A 266 5.84 18.37 2.37
N ARG A 267 5.19 19.19 3.20
CA ARG A 267 5.74 19.78 4.45
C ARG A 267 6.10 18.74 5.54
N THR A 268 6.07 17.45 5.27
CA THR A 268 6.24 16.37 6.26
C THR A 268 7.62 15.70 6.26
N ALA A 269 8.61 16.18 5.49
CA ALA A 269 9.92 15.52 5.34
C ALA A 269 10.95 15.84 6.45
N ASN A 270 10.62 16.66 7.47
CA ASN A 270 11.62 17.23 8.36
C ASN A 270 12.06 16.38 9.57
N HIS A 271 11.53 15.16 9.76
CA HIS A 271 11.93 14.35 10.94
C HIS A 271 12.95 13.24 10.66
N TRP A 272 13.27 12.95 9.39
CA TRP A 272 14.12 11.79 9.06
C TRP A 272 15.63 12.08 8.93
N THR A 273 16.05 13.33 8.85
CA THR A 273 17.48 13.68 8.72
C THR A 273 18.25 13.58 10.05
N ALA A 274 17.57 13.54 11.18
CA ALA A 274 18.21 13.51 12.49
C ALA A 274 18.67 12.11 12.98
N ILE A 275 18.15 11.03 12.38
CA ILE A 275 18.44 9.67 12.89
C ILE A 275 19.68 9.03 12.23
N LYS A 276 20.17 9.55 11.11
CA LYS A 276 21.34 8.98 10.40
C LYS A 276 22.70 9.59 10.74
N SER A 277 22.76 10.59 11.63
CA SER A 277 24.04 11.19 12.08
C SER A 277 24.50 10.74 13.46
N ALA A 278 23.85 9.74 14.06
CA ALA A 278 24.17 9.22 15.39
C ALA A 278 24.37 7.69 15.42
N ALA A 279 24.87 7.10 14.31
CA ALA A 279 25.35 5.72 14.29
C ALA A 279 26.69 5.65 13.54
#